data_eb3a1dbddd161489cf02b2ba0c5c4714
#
_entry.id   eb3a1dbddd161489cf02b2ba0c5c4714
#
_cell.length_a   1.000
_cell.length_b   1.000
_cell.length_c   1.000
_cell.angle_alpha   90.00
_cell.angle_beta   90.00
_cell.angle_gamma   90.00
#
_symmetry.space_group_name_H-M   'P 1'
#
loop_
_entity.id
_entity.type
_entity.pdbx_description
1 polymer ?
#
loop_
_entity_poly.entity_id
_entity_poly.type
_entity_poly.pdbx_seq_one_letter_code
_entity_poly.pdbx_strand_id
1 'polypeptide(L)'
;MFLEQNIKGLCAKFGVDFYEMLKDFDVDGVTELSILDLEAVAEEYEVDFYSLLFKPLFVFDHLKSKIEKIKLLILDVDGVMTDAGMYFAESGDQMKKYNAKDGMGIMKAQEKGLLCAIISSAFTDKMVLNRAEVLNIKHVYVGRDQKITILRQWCEELSISLSQVAMIGDDINDLSIMREIGLSACPKDAVQEVKKEVDIVLTKNGGAGVVREFIDNFLLSEPLKEY
;
A
#
# COMPACT_ATOMS: atom_id res chain seq x y z
N MET A 1 -8.86 13.37 -10.37
CA MET A 1 -10.11 12.84 -10.94
C MET A 1 -9.78 11.49 -11.54
N PHE A 2 -10.56 10.44 -11.29
CA PHE A 2 -10.25 9.07 -11.74
C PHE A 2 -10.73 8.78 -13.17
N LEU A 3 -11.42 9.72 -13.81
CA LEU A 3 -12.12 9.53 -15.08
C LEU A 3 -11.25 8.88 -16.17
N GLU A 4 -10.11 9.48 -16.49
CA GLU A 4 -9.25 8.96 -17.56
C GLU A 4 -8.72 7.55 -17.24
N GLN A 5 -8.34 7.32 -15.99
CA GLN A 5 -7.88 6.01 -15.53
C GLN A 5 -9.00 4.97 -15.62
N ASN A 6 -10.22 5.33 -15.23
CA ASN A 6 -11.38 4.45 -15.29
C ASN A 6 -11.74 4.11 -16.74
N ILE A 7 -11.78 5.10 -17.64
CA ILE A 7 -12.08 4.86 -19.05
C ILE A 7 -11.00 3.98 -19.70
N LYS A 8 -9.71 4.26 -19.46
CA LYS A 8 -8.62 3.39 -19.93
C LYS A 8 -8.74 1.95 -19.40
N GLY A 9 -9.11 1.79 -18.14
CA GLY A 9 -9.34 0.48 -17.54
C GLY A 9 -10.54 -0.24 -18.15
N LEU A 10 -11.65 0.45 -18.43
CA LEU A 10 -12.81 -0.10 -19.14
C LEU A 10 -12.43 -0.55 -20.55
N CYS A 11 -11.78 0.31 -21.33
CA CYS A 11 -11.30 -0.04 -22.66
C CYS A 11 -10.43 -1.31 -22.64
N ALA A 12 -9.45 -1.36 -21.74
CA ALA A 12 -8.57 -2.53 -21.58
C ALA A 12 -9.35 -3.79 -21.20
N LYS A 13 -10.31 -3.69 -20.28
CA LYS A 13 -11.14 -4.82 -19.82
C LYS A 13 -12.00 -5.40 -20.94
N PHE A 14 -12.55 -4.54 -21.80
CA PHE A 14 -13.45 -4.95 -22.88
C PHE A 14 -12.73 -5.11 -24.23
N GLY A 15 -11.41 -4.97 -24.28
CA GLY A 15 -10.62 -5.15 -25.50
C GLY A 15 -10.79 -4.05 -26.54
N VAL A 16 -11.17 -2.85 -26.10
CA VAL A 16 -11.36 -1.66 -26.95
C VAL A 16 -10.09 -0.81 -26.91
N ASP A 17 -9.65 -0.29 -28.06
CA ASP A 17 -8.55 0.68 -28.07
C ASP A 17 -9.03 2.03 -27.54
N PHE A 18 -8.28 2.58 -26.57
CA PHE A 18 -8.64 3.84 -25.90
C PHE A 18 -8.71 5.03 -26.87
N TYR A 19 -7.80 5.10 -27.83
CA TYR A 19 -7.77 6.21 -28.78
C TYR A 19 -8.83 6.06 -29.87
N GLU A 20 -9.20 4.83 -30.24
CA GLU A 20 -10.34 4.58 -31.13
C GLU A 20 -11.65 4.99 -30.45
N MET A 21 -11.83 4.64 -29.18
CA MET A 21 -13.02 5.06 -28.41
C MET A 21 -13.13 6.58 -28.33
N LEU A 22 -12.06 7.33 -28.11
CA LEU A 22 -12.09 8.80 -28.12
C LEU A 22 -12.50 9.37 -29.49
N LYS A 23 -12.06 8.75 -30.58
CA LYS A 23 -12.45 9.13 -31.93
C LYS A 23 -13.95 8.89 -32.23
N ASP A 24 -14.54 7.86 -31.64
CA ASP A 24 -15.98 7.59 -31.79
C ASP A 24 -16.83 8.73 -31.20
N PHE A 25 -16.28 9.45 -30.20
CA PHE A 25 -16.87 10.65 -29.63
C PHE A 25 -16.37 11.96 -30.26
N ASP A 26 -15.51 11.90 -31.30
CA ASP A 26 -14.91 13.07 -31.99
C ASP A 26 -14.15 14.01 -31.03
N VAL A 27 -13.39 13.44 -30.08
CA VAL A 27 -12.59 14.17 -29.08
C VAL A 27 -11.13 13.68 -29.04
N ASP A 28 -10.21 14.58 -28.66
CA ASP A 28 -8.78 14.26 -28.51
C ASP A 28 -8.42 13.75 -27.09
N GLY A 29 -9.29 13.99 -26.12
CA GLY A 29 -9.03 13.59 -24.73
C GLY A 29 -10.30 13.51 -23.88
N VAL A 30 -10.22 12.75 -22.78
CA VAL A 30 -11.38 12.53 -21.88
C VAL A 30 -11.93 13.81 -21.23
N THR A 31 -11.16 14.88 -21.20
CA THR A 31 -11.59 16.17 -20.66
C THR A 31 -12.54 16.93 -21.61
N GLU A 32 -12.63 16.50 -22.86
CA GLU A 32 -13.51 17.07 -23.89
C GLU A 32 -14.83 16.33 -23.98
N LEU A 33 -14.96 15.14 -23.39
CA LEU A 33 -16.20 14.39 -23.32
C LEU A 33 -17.29 15.20 -22.60
N SER A 34 -18.45 15.33 -23.25
CA SER A 34 -19.62 15.94 -22.63
C SER A 34 -20.22 15.04 -21.56
N ILE A 35 -21.12 15.58 -20.74
CA ILE A 35 -21.85 14.78 -19.74
C ILE A 35 -22.63 13.64 -20.39
N LEU A 36 -23.21 13.88 -21.57
CA LEU A 36 -23.96 12.87 -22.32
C LEU A 36 -23.07 11.74 -22.84
N ASP A 37 -21.84 12.08 -23.28
CA ASP A 37 -20.86 11.08 -23.71
C ASP A 37 -20.43 10.21 -22.52
N LEU A 38 -20.23 10.83 -21.36
CA LEU A 38 -19.88 10.10 -20.14
C LEU A 38 -21.02 9.22 -19.60
N GLU A 39 -22.28 9.65 -19.77
CA GLU A 39 -23.45 8.82 -19.49
C GLU A 39 -23.51 7.63 -20.47
N ALA A 40 -23.27 7.85 -21.76
CA ALA A 40 -23.22 6.78 -22.76
C ALA A 40 -22.12 5.75 -22.43
N VAL A 41 -20.92 6.22 -22.06
CA VAL A 41 -19.83 5.33 -21.60
C VAL A 41 -20.25 4.55 -20.35
N ALA A 42 -20.90 5.19 -19.37
CA ALA A 42 -21.34 4.53 -18.15
C ALA A 42 -22.40 3.45 -18.44
N GLU A 43 -23.33 3.71 -19.35
CA GLU A 43 -24.35 2.76 -19.78
C GLU A 43 -23.76 1.59 -20.60
N GLU A 44 -22.89 1.89 -21.57
CA GLU A 44 -22.22 0.91 -22.44
C GLU A 44 -21.47 -0.15 -21.61
N TYR A 45 -20.74 0.29 -20.59
CA TYR A 45 -19.91 -0.58 -19.75
C TYR A 45 -20.58 -1.01 -18.45
N GLU A 46 -21.86 -0.74 -18.27
CA GLU A 46 -22.68 -1.09 -17.09
C GLU A 46 -22.03 -0.62 -15.77
N VAL A 47 -21.47 0.59 -15.73
CA VAL A 47 -20.87 1.19 -14.54
C VAL A 47 -21.71 2.34 -14.01
N ASP A 48 -21.75 2.49 -12.68
CA ASP A 48 -22.41 3.62 -12.06
C ASP A 48 -21.70 4.94 -12.43
N PHE A 49 -22.48 5.92 -12.92
CA PHE A 49 -21.96 7.21 -13.40
C PHE A 49 -21.13 7.96 -12.36
N TYR A 50 -21.60 7.99 -11.11
CA TYR A 50 -20.83 8.59 -10.01
C TYR A 50 -19.50 7.86 -9.79
N SER A 51 -19.50 6.54 -9.84
CA SER A 51 -18.31 5.72 -9.70
C SER A 51 -17.33 5.93 -10.85
N LEU A 52 -17.81 6.07 -12.09
CA LEU A 52 -16.97 6.38 -13.25
C LEU A 52 -16.17 7.68 -13.04
N LEU A 53 -16.79 8.71 -12.45
CA LEU A 53 -16.20 10.02 -12.27
C LEU A 53 -15.32 10.13 -11.01
N PHE A 54 -15.76 9.55 -9.90
CA PHE A 54 -15.26 9.89 -8.56
C PHE A 54 -14.68 8.73 -7.76
N LYS A 55 -14.82 7.48 -8.24
CA LYS A 55 -14.23 6.32 -7.59
C LYS A 55 -13.21 5.65 -8.51
N PRO A 56 -12.12 5.11 -7.98
CA PRO A 56 -11.18 4.30 -8.79
C PRO A 56 -11.82 2.93 -9.07
N LEU A 57 -12.25 2.68 -10.31
CA LEU A 57 -12.86 1.40 -10.72
C LEU A 57 -11.82 0.29 -10.90
N PHE A 58 -10.58 0.64 -11.27
CA PHE A 58 -9.51 -0.30 -11.63
C PHE A 58 -8.27 -0.16 -10.75
N VAL A 59 -8.44 0.15 -9.48
CA VAL A 59 -7.32 0.25 -8.52
C VAL A 59 -6.48 -1.02 -8.54
N PHE A 60 -7.13 -2.17 -8.60
CA PHE A 60 -6.43 -3.46 -8.58
C PHE A 60 -5.67 -3.76 -9.89
N ASP A 61 -6.23 -3.43 -11.06
CA ASP A 61 -5.56 -3.71 -12.33
C ASP A 61 -4.30 -2.86 -12.51
N HIS A 62 -4.34 -1.59 -12.08
CA HIS A 62 -3.16 -0.72 -12.13
C HIS A 62 -2.06 -1.21 -11.17
N LEU A 63 -2.42 -1.68 -9.99
CA LEU A 63 -1.49 -2.13 -8.97
C LEU A 63 -1.07 -3.60 -9.13
N LYS A 64 -1.84 -4.41 -9.87
CA LYS A 64 -1.58 -5.85 -10.01
C LYS A 64 -0.16 -6.16 -10.46
N SER A 65 0.32 -5.47 -11.49
CA SER A 65 1.70 -5.67 -11.98
C SER A 65 2.78 -5.24 -10.99
N LYS A 66 2.47 -4.32 -10.07
CA LYS A 66 3.35 -3.95 -8.96
C LYS A 66 3.31 -5.02 -7.88
N ILE A 67 2.11 -5.43 -7.46
CA ILE A 67 1.85 -6.39 -6.39
C ILE A 67 2.53 -7.75 -6.68
N GLU A 68 2.40 -8.27 -7.90
CA GLU A 68 2.98 -9.54 -8.32
C GLU A 68 4.51 -9.60 -8.23
N LYS A 69 5.18 -8.46 -8.21
CA LYS A 69 6.64 -8.36 -8.11
C LYS A 69 7.15 -8.27 -6.67
N ILE A 70 6.27 -8.03 -5.70
CA ILE A 70 6.67 -7.77 -4.31
C ILE A 70 7.27 -9.03 -3.67
N LYS A 71 8.46 -8.86 -3.11
CA LYS A 71 9.21 -9.90 -2.40
C LYS A 71 9.50 -9.52 -0.94
N LEU A 72 9.50 -8.24 -0.63
CA LEU A 72 9.80 -7.71 0.70
C LEU A 72 8.74 -6.71 1.13
N LEU A 73 8.17 -6.90 2.32
CA LEU A 73 7.29 -5.95 2.99
C LEU A 73 8.04 -5.27 4.13
N ILE A 74 8.18 -3.95 4.03
CA ILE A 74 8.70 -3.09 5.10
C ILE A 74 7.55 -2.58 5.95
N LEU A 75 7.70 -2.65 7.25
CA LEU A 75 6.74 -2.16 8.23
C LEU A 75 7.40 -1.05 9.08
N ASP A 76 6.77 0.11 9.15
CA ASP A 76 7.02 1.02 10.26
C ASP A 76 6.34 0.50 11.52
N VAL A 77 6.71 1.03 12.68
CA VAL A 77 6.20 0.55 13.97
C VAL A 77 5.14 1.50 14.52
N ASP A 78 5.52 2.74 14.79
CA ASP A 78 4.65 3.70 15.48
C ASP A 78 3.66 4.31 14.47
N GLY A 79 2.37 4.04 14.63
CA GLY A 79 1.31 4.43 13.70
C GLY A 79 0.98 3.41 12.62
N VAL A 80 1.73 2.29 12.54
CA VAL A 80 1.46 1.17 11.62
C VAL A 80 1.21 -0.11 12.40
N MET A 81 2.25 -0.68 13.04
CA MET A 81 2.12 -1.89 13.87
C MET A 81 1.48 -1.58 15.23
N THR A 82 1.53 -0.32 15.67
CA THR A 82 0.90 0.23 16.86
C THR A 82 -0.02 1.39 16.50
N ASP A 83 -0.77 1.90 17.47
CA ASP A 83 -1.64 3.07 17.34
C ASP A 83 -0.90 4.40 17.57
N ALA A 84 0.44 4.43 17.47
CA ALA A 84 1.32 5.55 17.82
C ALA A 84 1.21 6.04 19.27
N GLY A 85 0.35 5.45 20.09
CA GLY A 85 0.21 5.79 21.51
C GLY A 85 1.47 5.42 22.30
N MET A 86 1.98 6.37 23.07
CA MET A 86 3.15 6.16 23.94
C MET A 86 2.73 6.10 25.40
N TYR A 87 3.05 5.01 26.07
CA TYR A 87 2.80 4.82 27.49
C TYR A 87 4.14 4.91 28.23
N PHE A 88 4.24 5.88 29.14
CA PHE A 88 5.43 6.07 29.97
C PHE A 88 5.08 5.79 31.44
N ALA A 89 5.85 4.92 32.09
CA ALA A 89 5.79 4.74 33.52
C ALA A 89 6.72 5.73 34.25
N GLU A 90 6.49 6.00 35.53
CA GLU A 90 7.39 6.82 36.35
C GLU A 90 8.80 6.23 36.46
N SER A 91 8.94 4.91 36.33
CA SER A 91 10.22 4.21 36.24
C SER A 91 11.04 4.49 34.99
N GLY A 92 10.42 5.18 33.99
CA GLY A 92 11.00 5.39 32.66
C GLY A 92 10.70 4.25 31.67
N ASP A 93 10.04 3.17 32.12
CA ASP A 93 9.64 2.09 31.22
C ASP A 93 8.58 2.55 30.23
N GLN A 94 8.64 1.98 29.03
CA GLN A 94 7.69 2.23 27.96
C GLN A 94 6.91 0.95 27.63
N MET A 95 5.71 1.09 27.11
CA MET A 95 4.93 -0.03 26.59
C MET A 95 4.40 0.29 25.21
N LYS A 96 4.35 -0.70 24.32
CA LYS A 96 3.73 -0.62 22.99
C LYS A 96 2.63 -1.67 22.87
N LYS A 97 1.49 -1.25 22.31
CA LYS A 97 0.37 -2.15 22.05
C LYS A 97 0.42 -2.61 20.59
N TYR A 98 0.73 -3.89 20.38
CA TYR A 98 0.69 -4.52 19.05
C TYR A 98 -0.63 -5.27 18.83
N ASN A 99 -1.03 -5.39 17.58
CA ASN A 99 -2.22 -6.14 17.19
C ASN A 99 -1.88 -7.61 16.90
N ALA A 100 -2.62 -8.53 17.52
CA ALA A 100 -2.41 -9.96 17.31
C ALA A 100 -2.76 -10.40 15.88
N LYS A 101 -3.79 -9.78 15.25
CA LYS A 101 -4.21 -10.09 13.88
C LYS A 101 -3.14 -9.70 12.86
N ASP A 102 -2.45 -8.57 13.07
CA ASP A 102 -1.31 -8.15 12.25
C ASP A 102 -0.16 -9.17 12.37
N GLY A 103 0.15 -9.61 13.58
CA GLY A 103 1.16 -10.65 13.79
C GLY A 103 0.86 -11.94 13.03
N MET A 104 -0.38 -12.41 13.09
CA MET A 104 -0.81 -13.60 12.32
C MET A 104 -0.74 -13.38 10.80
N GLY A 105 -1.06 -12.17 10.34
CA GLY A 105 -0.92 -11.82 8.92
C GLY A 105 0.52 -11.90 8.45
N ILE A 106 1.44 -11.30 9.22
CA ILE A 106 2.89 -11.33 8.94
C ILE A 106 3.42 -12.76 8.88
N MET A 107 3.09 -13.60 9.87
CA MET A 107 3.52 -15.00 9.89
C MET A 107 3.02 -15.75 8.67
N LYS A 108 1.73 -15.60 8.32
CA LYS A 108 1.13 -16.22 7.12
C LYS A 108 1.79 -15.75 5.82
N ALA A 109 2.15 -14.47 5.73
CA ALA A 109 2.85 -13.94 4.56
C ALA A 109 4.24 -14.57 4.42
N GLN A 110 4.97 -14.70 5.52
CA GLN A 110 6.29 -15.36 5.53
C GLN A 110 6.20 -16.86 5.17
N GLU A 111 5.18 -17.57 5.63
CA GLU A 111 4.92 -18.97 5.24
C GLU A 111 4.71 -19.11 3.73
N LYS A 112 4.18 -18.08 3.07
CA LYS A 112 4.02 -18.03 1.61
C LYS A 112 5.23 -17.48 0.85
N GLY A 113 6.35 -17.22 1.56
CA GLY A 113 7.62 -16.81 0.97
C GLY A 113 7.84 -15.31 0.86
N LEU A 114 6.91 -14.47 1.37
CA LEU A 114 7.14 -13.03 1.44
C LEU A 114 8.11 -12.71 2.58
N LEU A 115 9.16 -11.97 2.29
CA LEU A 115 10.05 -11.44 3.32
C LEU A 115 9.37 -10.27 4.03
N CYS A 116 9.54 -10.21 5.36
CA CYS A 116 9.07 -9.07 6.17
C CYS A 116 10.24 -8.46 6.91
N ALA A 117 10.25 -7.13 7.02
CA ALA A 117 11.27 -6.38 7.72
C ALA A 117 10.65 -5.19 8.46
N ILE A 118 11.35 -4.68 9.48
CA ILE A 118 10.92 -3.53 10.28
C ILE A 118 11.97 -2.44 10.19
N ILE A 119 11.54 -1.21 9.85
CA ILE A 119 12.38 -0.01 9.93
C ILE A 119 11.66 1.04 10.78
N SER A 120 12.16 1.29 11.98
CA SER A 120 11.57 2.22 12.95
C SER A 120 12.53 3.34 13.32
N SER A 121 11.99 4.54 13.52
CA SER A 121 12.72 5.71 14.05
C SER A 121 12.58 5.86 15.58
N ALA A 122 12.18 4.80 16.30
CA ALA A 122 12.00 4.82 17.74
C ALA A 122 13.31 5.11 18.50
N PHE A 123 13.18 5.62 19.74
CA PHE A 123 14.32 5.89 20.62
C PHE A 123 14.85 4.63 21.34
N THR A 124 13.99 3.63 21.51
CA THR A 124 14.31 2.38 22.19
C THR A 124 13.99 1.20 21.28
N ASP A 125 14.88 0.25 21.22
CA ASP A 125 14.83 -0.90 20.32
C ASP A 125 14.21 -2.16 20.94
N LYS A 126 14.37 -2.34 22.25
CA LYS A 126 14.05 -3.59 22.96
C LYS A 126 12.64 -4.13 22.67
N MET A 127 11.61 -3.27 22.68
CA MET A 127 10.24 -3.71 22.44
C MET A 127 10.01 -4.12 20.99
N VAL A 128 10.65 -3.41 20.06
CA VAL A 128 10.57 -3.71 18.62
C VAL A 128 11.31 -5.01 18.32
N LEU A 129 12.51 -5.18 18.87
CA LEU A 129 13.32 -6.40 18.70
C LEU A 129 12.60 -7.63 19.28
N ASN A 130 12.05 -7.53 20.48
CA ASN A 130 11.27 -8.62 21.09
C ASN A 130 10.05 -8.98 20.21
N ARG A 131 9.37 -7.98 19.65
CA ARG A 131 8.23 -8.23 18.76
C ARG A 131 8.66 -8.89 17.47
N ALA A 132 9.75 -8.44 16.87
CA ALA A 132 10.32 -9.01 15.66
C ALA A 132 10.77 -10.46 15.86
N GLU A 133 11.38 -10.77 17.00
CA GLU A 133 11.75 -12.15 17.36
C GLU A 133 10.54 -13.07 17.41
N VAL A 134 9.46 -12.66 18.12
CA VAL A 134 8.19 -13.42 18.17
C VAL A 134 7.60 -13.66 16.78
N LEU A 135 7.76 -12.71 15.85
CA LEU A 135 7.26 -12.79 14.48
C LEU A 135 8.26 -13.43 13.50
N ASN A 136 9.43 -13.86 13.95
CA ASN A 136 10.52 -14.40 13.13
C ASN A 136 10.95 -13.42 12.00
N ILE A 137 10.94 -12.11 12.28
CA ILE A 137 11.42 -11.09 11.36
C ILE A 137 12.92 -10.90 11.59
N LYS A 138 13.73 -11.14 10.56
CA LYS A 138 15.19 -11.11 10.66
C LYS A 138 15.80 -9.73 10.40
N HIS A 139 15.21 -8.97 9.47
CA HIS A 139 15.68 -7.64 9.11
C HIS A 139 14.95 -6.60 9.96
N VAL A 140 15.64 -6.07 10.94
CA VAL A 140 15.09 -5.09 11.90
C VAL A 140 16.09 -3.96 12.07
N TYR A 141 15.64 -2.75 11.85
CA TYR A 141 16.40 -1.55 12.17
C TYR A 141 15.57 -0.64 13.07
N VAL A 142 16.20 -0.19 14.14
CA VAL A 142 15.65 0.84 15.03
C VAL A 142 16.72 1.89 15.24
N GLY A 143 16.49 3.11 14.78
CA GLY A 143 17.50 4.17 14.87
C GLY A 143 17.12 5.43 14.11
N ARG A 144 18.12 6.31 13.94
CA ARG A 144 17.95 7.66 13.37
C ARG A 144 18.53 7.84 11.97
N ASP A 145 19.14 6.81 11.42
CA ASP A 145 19.66 6.88 10.06
C ASP A 145 18.53 7.03 9.05
N GLN A 146 18.87 7.50 7.87
CA GLN A 146 17.89 7.62 6.80
C GLN A 146 17.34 6.24 6.43
N LYS A 147 16.05 6.04 6.58
CA LYS A 147 15.36 4.76 6.34
C LYS A 147 15.69 4.16 4.96
N ILE A 148 15.79 5.00 3.93
CA ILE A 148 16.12 4.55 2.56
C ILE A 148 17.53 3.96 2.44
N THR A 149 18.50 4.45 3.22
CA THR A 149 19.87 3.92 3.22
C THR A 149 19.88 2.49 3.75
N ILE A 150 19.17 2.24 4.84
CA ILE A 150 19.01 0.90 5.42
C ILE A 150 18.33 -0.04 4.42
N LEU A 151 17.25 0.41 3.78
CA LEU A 151 16.55 -0.39 2.79
C LEU A 151 17.45 -0.77 1.60
N ARG A 152 18.25 0.15 1.09
CA ARG A 152 19.16 -0.12 -0.03
C ARG A 152 20.21 -1.20 0.34
N GLN A 153 20.77 -1.15 1.54
CA GLN A 153 21.67 -2.20 2.03
C GLN A 153 20.98 -3.58 2.04
N TRP A 154 19.75 -3.66 2.55
CA TRP A 154 19.01 -4.92 2.56
C TRP A 154 18.63 -5.40 1.15
N CYS A 155 18.33 -4.49 0.24
CA CYS A 155 18.06 -4.84 -1.15
C CYS A 155 19.29 -5.48 -1.82
N GLU A 156 20.51 -4.97 -1.54
CA GLU A 156 21.75 -5.56 -2.00
C GLU A 156 21.98 -6.95 -1.39
N GLU A 157 21.85 -7.09 -0.07
CA GLU A 157 22.00 -8.36 0.66
C GLU A 157 21.02 -9.43 0.15
N LEU A 158 19.77 -9.06 -0.11
CA LEU A 158 18.71 -9.96 -0.55
C LEU A 158 18.66 -10.16 -2.06
N SER A 159 19.49 -9.46 -2.83
CA SER A 159 19.50 -9.46 -4.30
C SER A 159 18.12 -9.16 -4.90
N ILE A 160 17.45 -8.13 -4.36
CA ILE A 160 16.17 -7.62 -4.85
C ILE A 160 16.30 -6.14 -5.24
N SER A 161 15.39 -5.68 -6.12
CA SER A 161 15.31 -4.27 -6.49
C SER A 161 14.28 -3.52 -5.63
N LEU A 162 14.40 -2.20 -5.53
CA LEU A 162 13.42 -1.35 -4.85
C LEU A 162 11.99 -1.53 -5.40
N SER A 163 11.86 -1.82 -6.70
CA SER A 163 10.56 -2.11 -7.33
C SER A 163 9.89 -3.41 -6.83
N GLN A 164 10.61 -4.25 -6.10
CA GLN A 164 10.12 -5.49 -5.49
C GLN A 164 9.81 -5.33 -3.99
N VAL A 165 9.85 -4.09 -3.49
CA VAL A 165 9.58 -3.75 -2.10
C VAL A 165 8.21 -3.09 -1.98
N ALA A 166 7.44 -3.52 -0.98
CA ALA A 166 6.27 -2.81 -0.47
C ALA A 166 6.56 -2.21 0.91
N MET A 167 5.89 -1.11 1.26
CA MET A 167 5.98 -0.53 2.60
C MET A 167 4.62 -0.03 3.09
N ILE A 168 4.39 -0.20 4.39
CA ILE A 168 3.35 0.53 5.11
C ILE A 168 4.05 1.50 6.07
N GLY A 169 3.71 2.78 5.94
CA GLY A 169 4.20 3.87 6.81
C GLY A 169 3.11 4.91 7.01
N ASP A 170 3.23 5.79 7.99
CA ASP A 170 2.17 6.72 8.38
C ASP A 170 2.62 8.19 8.44
N ASP A 171 3.92 8.46 8.50
CA ASP A 171 4.43 9.81 8.72
C ASP A 171 5.51 10.20 7.69
N ILE A 172 5.87 11.47 7.66
CA ILE A 172 6.77 12.09 6.66
C ILE A 172 8.16 11.46 6.58
N ASN A 173 8.65 10.86 7.65
CA ASN A 173 9.92 10.14 7.69
C ASN A 173 9.93 8.86 6.81
N ASP A 174 8.75 8.36 6.40
CA ASP A 174 8.58 7.21 5.51
C ASP A 174 8.63 7.59 4.04
N LEU A 175 8.32 8.84 3.71
CA LEU A 175 8.23 9.31 2.32
C LEU A 175 9.51 9.06 1.51
N SER A 176 10.68 9.10 2.15
CA SER A 176 11.96 8.83 1.49
C SER A 176 12.05 7.42 0.91
N ILE A 177 11.42 6.43 1.55
CA ILE A 177 11.28 5.06 1.02
C ILE A 177 10.12 4.99 0.03
N MET A 178 8.95 5.48 0.41
CA MET A 178 7.70 5.32 -0.32
C MET A 178 7.75 5.83 -1.76
N ARG A 179 8.56 6.87 -2.01
CA ARG A 179 8.77 7.46 -3.34
C ARG A 179 9.64 6.61 -4.28
N GLU A 180 10.43 5.67 -3.75
CA GLU A 180 11.40 4.90 -4.52
C GLU A 180 11.03 3.42 -4.71
N ILE A 181 10.07 2.92 -3.95
CA ILE A 181 9.69 1.50 -3.94
C ILE A 181 8.58 1.15 -4.93
N GLY A 182 8.36 -0.16 -5.10
CA GLY A 182 7.34 -0.69 -6.02
C GLY A 182 5.91 -0.42 -5.56
N LEU A 183 5.61 -0.51 -4.26
CA LEU A 183 4.26 -0.38 -3.73
C LEU A 183 4.27 0.29 -2.36
N SER A 184 3.57 1.40 -2.22
CA SER A 184 3.43 2.14 -0.97
C SER A 184 2.01 2.14 -0.45
N ALA A 185 1.84 1.98 0.86
CA ALA A 185 0.54 2.04 1.52
C ALA A 185 0.63 2.79 2.85
N CYS A 186 -0.49 3.34 3.31
CA CYS A 186 -0.57 3.95 4.62
C CYS A 186 -1.89 3.62 5.33
N PRO A 187 -1.93 3.67 6.68
CA PRO A 187 -3.15 3.58 7.45
C PRO A 187 -4.12 4.73 7.17
N LYS A 188 -5.39 4.51 7.52
CA LYS A 188 -6.44 5.54 7.40
C LYS A 188 -6.12 6.83 8.15
N ASP A 189 -5.45 6.73 9.28
CA ASP A 189 -5.08 7.83 10.17
C ASP A 189 -3.68 8.39 9.94
N ALA A 190 -2.96 7.96 8.89
CA ALA A 190 -1.70 8.55 8.48
C ALA A 190 -1.82 10.06 8.21
N VAL A 191 -0.70 10.78 8.27
CA VAL A 191 -0.68 12.22 7.98
C VAL A 191 -1.07 12.50 6.52
N GLN A 192 -1.63 13.69 6.27
CA GLN A 192 -2.17 14.03 4.94
C GLN A 192 -1.11 14.04 3.84
N GLU A 193 0.11 14.41 4.18
CA GLU A 193 1.26 14.41 3.26
C GLU A 193 1.55 13.01 2.72
N VAL A 194 1.51 12.00 3.59
CA VAL A 194 1.71 10.60 3.20
C VAL A 194 0.54 10.09 2.36
N LYS A 195 -0.70 10.38 2.77
CA LYS A 195 -1.90 9.95 2.01
C LYS A 195 -1.94 10.45 0.57
N LYS A 196 -1.33 11.61 0.30
CA LYS A 196 -1.30 12.19 -1.06
C LYS A 196 -0.29 11.48 -1.98
N GLU A 197 0.71 10.82 -1.41
CA GLU A 197 1.84 10.28 -2.18
C GLU A 197 1.82 8.75 -2.32
N VAL A 198 1.06 8.05 -1.47
CA VAL A 198 1.04 6.58 -1.51
C VAL A 198 0.13 6.02 -2.59
N ASP A 199 0.45 4.80 -3.04
CA ASP A 199 -0.39 4.05 -3.98
C ASP A 199 -1.73 3.64 -3.34
N ILE A 200 -1.74 3.32 -2.03
CA ILE A 200 -2.90 2.75 -1.33
C ILE A 200 -3.10 3.43 0.04
N VAL A 201 -4.28 3.99 0.27
CA VAL A 201 -4.74 4.36 1.62
C VAL A 201 -5.65 3.25 2.14
N LEU A 202 -5.23 2.59 3.21
CA LEU A 202 -5.96 1.49 3.83
C LEU A 202 -7.19 1.99 4.61
N THR A 203 -8.10 1.08 4.95
CA THR A 203 -9.36 1.44 5.63
C THR A 203 -9.24 1.44 7.15
N LYS A 204 -8.26 0.72 7.69
CA LYS A 204 -7.99 0.61 9.13
C LYS A 204 -6.95 1.62 9.59
N ASN A 205 -7.07 2.00 10.84
CA ASN A 205 -6.08 2.80 11.54
C ASN A 205 -4.84 1.97 11.92
N GLY A 206 -3.73 2.64 12.18
CA GLY A 206 -2.55 2.02 12.74
C GLY A 206 -2.85 1.23 14.01
N GLY A 207 -2.20 0.08 14.21
CA GLY A 207 -2.43 -0.83 15.33
C GLY A 207 -3.82 -1.47 15.41
N ALA A 208 -4.70 -1.22 14.44
CA ALA A 208 -6.06 -1.76 14.41
C ALA A 208 -6.25 -2.94 13.43
N GLY A 209 -5.16 -3.56 13.00
CA GLY A 209 -5.18 -4.65 12.04
C GLY A 209 -4.92 -4.19 10.61
N VAL A 210 -4.25 -3.05 10.42
CA VAL A 210 -3.94 -2.45 9.12
C VAL A 210 -2.92 -3.27 8.33
N VAL A 211 -1.92 -3.85 9.01
CA VAL A 211 -0.94 -4.73 8.36
C VAL A 211 -1.61 -5.99 7.85
N ARG A 212 -2.53 -6.55 8.64
CA ARG A 212 -3.35 -7.70 8.24
C ARG A 212 -4.21 -7.38 7.02
N GLU A 213 -4.85 -6.22 7.00
CA GLU A 213 -5.66 -5.75 5.86
C GLU A 213 -4.82 -5.68 4.59
N PHE A 214 -3.64 -5.08 4.65
CA PHE A 214 -2.77 -4.94 3.48
C PHE A 214 -2.31 -6.30 2.95
N ILE A 215 -1.88 -7.19 3.85
CA ILE A 215 -1.42 -8.53 3.48
C ILE A 215 -2.54 -9.35 2.83
N ASP A 216 -3.72 -9.42 3.46
CA ASP A 216 -4.81 -10.26 2.98
C ASP A 216 -5.42 -9.73 1.67
N ASN A 217 -5.55 -8.41 1.52
CA ASN A 217 -6.26 -7.84 0.38
C ASN A 217 -5.34 -7.61 -0.84
N PHE A 218 -4.03 -7.44 -0.64
CA PHE A 218 -3.13 -7.06 -1.72
C PHE A 218 -2.01 -8.06 -1.95
N LEU A 219 -1.37 -8.60 -0.90
CA LEU A 219 -0.17 -9.42 -1.09
C LEU A 219 -0.44 -10.92 -1.15
N LEU A 220 -1.53 -11.40 -0.53
CA LEU A 220 -1.90 -12.81 -0.48
C LEU A 220 -3.24 -13.11 -1.14
N SER A 221 -3.93 -12.12 -1.69
CA SER A 221 -5.16 -12.36 -2.43
C SER A 221 -4.86 -13.26 -3.62
N GLU A 222 -5.48 -14.44 -3.65
CA GLU A 222 -5.59 -15.17 -4.91
C GLU A 222 -6.43 -14.29 -5.86
N PRO A 223 -6.10 -14.24 -7.17
CA PRO A 223 -6.94 -13.54 -8.11
C PRO A 223 -8.38 -14.07 -7.92
N LEU A 224 -9.33 -13.15 -7.78
CA LEU A 224 -10.75 -13.50 -7.68
C LEU A 224 -11.03 -14.47 -8.81
N LYS A 225 -11.37 -15.72 -8.48
CA LYS A 225 -11.87 -16.64 -9.47
C LYS A 225 -13.15 -16.01 -10.01
N GLU A 226 -13.13 -15.71 -11.29
CA GLU A 226 -14.35 -15.32 -12.01
C GLU A 226 -15.39 -16.42 -11.76
N TYR A 227 -16.49 -16.05 -11.11
CA TYR A 227 -17.66 -16.91 -10.96
C TYR A 227 -18.64 -16.60 -12.08
#